data_eaa2651b689e65fe06dd420afc1f2086
#
_entry.id   eaa2651b689e65fe06dd420afc1f2086
#
_cell.length_a   1.000
_cell.length_b   1.000
_cell.length_c   1.000
_cell.angle_alpha   90.00
_cell.angle_beta   90.00
_cell.angle_gamma   90.00
#
_symmetry.space_group_name_H-M   'P 1'
#
loop_
_entity.id
_entity.type
_entity.pdbx_description
1 polymer ?
#
loop_
_entity_poly.entity_id
_entity_poly.type
_entity_poly.pdbx_seq_one_letter_code
_entity_poly.pdbx_strand_id
1 'polypeptide(L)' 'MKIEFEKPKQAVHFADLEIGTIFRDPSDDMIYMKTEYIDSKGYEINSINLATGELDYFNDDTKVYAVDATLYIKE' A
#
# COMPACT_ATOMS: atom_id res chain seq x y z
N MET A 1 7.75 11.50 10.74
CA MET A 1 6.47 10.85 10.41
C MET A 1 6.30 9.60 11.27
N LYS A 2 5.15 9.46 11.83
CA LYS A 2 4.84 8.29 12.65
C LYS A 2 3.62 7.58 12.07
N ILE A 3 3.66 6.26 12.00
CA ILE A 3 2.53 5.45 11.56
C ILE A 3 2.05 4.62 12.74
N GLU A 4 0.79 4.77 13.09
CA GLU A 4 0.16 3.95 14.12
C GLU A 4 -0.79 2.95 13.46
N PHE A 5 -0.80 1.73 13.99
CA PHE A 5 -1.58 0.63 13.43
C PHE A 5 -2.57 0.10 14.44
N GLU A 6 -3.77 -0.16 13.96
CA GLU A 6 -4.73 -1.00 14.65
C GLU A 6 -4.59 -2.43 14.13
N LYS A 7 -5.41 -3.35 14.65
CA LYS A 7 -5.37 -4.74 14.21
C LYS A 7 -5.61 -4.85 12.71
N PRO A 8 -4.83 -5.67 11.99
CA PRO A 8 -5.08 -5.92 10.58
C PRO A 8 -6.49 -6.49 10.38
N LYS A 9 -7.16 -6.03 9.36
CA LYS A 9 -8.45 -6.55 8.95
C LYS A 9 -8.24 -7.77 8.07
N GLN A 10 -9.35 -8.38 7.64
CA GLN A 10 -9.28 -9.51 6.72
C GLN A 10 -8.57 -9.12 5.44
N ALA A 11 -7.93 -10.12 4.81
CA ALA A 11 -7.30 -9.93 3.52
C ALA A 11 -8.34 -9.52 2.47
N VAL A 12 -7.96 -8.56 1.65
CA VAL A 12 -8.78 -8.09 0.54
C VAL A 12 -7.94 -8.11 -0.72
N HIS A 13 -8.60 -8.06 -1.88
CA HIS A 13 -7.87 -7.93 -3.14
C HIS A 13 -7.37 -6.50 -3.30
N PHE A 14 -6.19 -6.36 -3.87
CA PHE A 14 -5.60 -5.03 -4.10
C PHE A 14 -6.54 -4.12 -4.89
N ALA A 15 -7.24 -4.68 -5.87
CA ALA A 15 -8.18 -3.92 -6.70
C ALA A 15 -9.31 -3.26 -5.90
N ASP A 16 -9.67 -3.84 -4.74
CA ASP A 16 -10.75 -3.32 -3.92
C ASP A 16 -10.32 -2.16 -3.02
N LEU A 17 -9.04 -1.85 -2.97
CA LEU A 17 -8.53 -0.73 -2.19
C LEU A 17 -8.74 0.58 -2.94
N GLU A 18 -9.11 1.62 -2.21
CA GLU A 18 -9.11 2.97 -2.75
C GLU A 18 -7.70 3.53 -2.80
N ILE A 19 -7.46 4.45 -3.74
CA ILE A 19 -6.20 5.18 -3.81
C ILE A 19 -6.00 5.94 -2.50
N GLY A 20 -4.78 5.89 -1.97
CA GLY A 20 -4.45 6.48 -0.69
C GLY A 20 -4.60 5.52 0.49
N THR A 21 -5.14 4.33 0.27
CA THR A 21 -5.25 3.32 1.33
C THR A 21 -3.88 2.76 1.66
N ILE A 22 -3.60 2.65 2.96
CA ILE A 22 -2.41 2.01 3.46
C ILE A 22 -2.70 0.52 3.65
N PHE A 23 -1.80 -0.32 3.17
CA PHE A 23 -1.98 -1.76 3.26
C PHE A 23 -0.65 -2.45 3.55
N ARG A 24 -0.73 -3.68 4.03
CA ARG A 24 0.43 -4.52 4.26
C ARG A 24 0.42 -5.69 3.30
N ASP A 25 1.57 -5.95 2.68
CA ASP A 25 1.78 -7.13 1.86
C ASP A 25 2.25 -8.26 2.78
N PRO A 26 1.46 -9.36 2.91
CA PRO A 26 1.83 -10.46 3.80
C PRO A 26 3.07 -11.23 3.33
N SER A 27 3.46 -11.10 2.07
CA SER A 27 4.61 -11.85 1.55
C SER A 27 5.95 -11.29 2.03
N ASP A 28 6.05 -9.98 2.25
CA ASP A 28 7.28 -9.32 2.71
C ASP A 28 7.11 -8.55 4.00
N ASP A 29 5.88 -8.51 4.52
CA ASP A 29 5.50 -7.78 5.74
C ASP A 29 5.79 -6.27 5.66
N MET A 30 5.89 -5.73 4.46
CA MET A 30 6.14 -4.32 4.21
C MET A 30 4.82 -3.54 4.11
N ILE A 31 4.92 -2.25 4.38
CA ILE A 31 3.78 -1.33 4.38
C ILE A 31 3.83 -0.46 3.14
N TYR A 32 2.71 -0.39 2.45
CA TYR A 32 2.56 0.34 1.19
C TYR A 32 1.37 1.28 1.24
N MET A 33 1.36 2.23 0.32
CA MET A 33 0.15 3.03 0.03
C MET A 33 -0.22 2.84 -1.44
N LYS A 34 -1.50 2.61 -1.70
CA LYS A 34 -2.01 2.51 -3.07
C LYS A 34 -2.01 3.89 -3.73
N THR A 35 -1.43 3.96 -4.92
CA THR A 35 -1.38 5.18 -5.73
C THR A 35 -2.19 4.99 -7.01
N GLU A 36 -2.30 6.06 -7.82
CA GLU A 36 -2.85 5.92 -9.15
C GLU A 36 -2.00 4.96 -9.98
N TYR A 37 -2.67 4.23 -10.88
CA TYR A 37 -1.97 3.37 -11.83
C TYR A 37 -1.27 4.22 -12.88
N ILE A 38 0.02 3.99 -13.03
CA ILE A 38 0.84 4.66 -14.03
C ILE A 38 1.55 3.58 -14.84
N ASP A 39 1.42 3.65 -16.16
CA ASP A 39 2.19 2.83 -17.08
C ASP A 39 3.04 3.77 -17.94
N SER A 40 4.35 3.74 -17.71
CA SER A 40 5.29 4.59 -18.43
C SER A 40 6.45 3.75 -18.93
N LYS A 41 6.57 3.64 -20.23
CA LYS A 41 7.67 2.94 -20.91
C LYS A 41 7.86 1.50 -20.42
N GLY A 42 6.77 0.79 -20.18
CA GLY A 42 6.80 -0.58 -19.72
C GLY A 42 6.93 -0.73 -18.21
N TYR A 43 7.03 0.35 -17.47
CA TYR A 43 6.99 0.32 -16.02
C TYR A 43 5.56 0.56 -15.55
N GLU A 44 5.03 -0.40 -14.83
CA GLU A 44 3.71 -0.30 -14.21
C GLU A 44 3.90 0.01 -12.73
N ILE A 45 3.20 1.04 -12.23
CA ILE A 45 3.29 1.48 -10.85
C ILE A 45 1.88 1.72 -10.33
N ASN A 46 1.56 1.21 -9.15
CA ASN A 46 0.30 1.49 -8.49
C ASN A 46 0.42 1.54 -6.98
N SER A 47 1.66 1.57 -6.46
CA SER A 47 1.88 1.61 -5.02
C SER A 47 3.25 2.21 -4.71
N ILE A 48 3.41 2.62 -3.46
CA ILE A 48 4.69 3.11 -2.95
C ILE A 48 4.98 2.41 -1.63
N ASN A 49 6.19 1.91 -1.48
CA ASN A 49 6.67 1.34 -0.23
C ASN A 49 6.96 2.47 0.76
N LEU A 50 6.23 2.52 1.87
CA LEU A 50 6.37 3.62 2.82
C LEU A 50 7.67 3.58 3.62
N ALA A 51 8.32 2.43 3.70
CA ALA A 51 9.59 2.32 4.40
C ALA A 51 10.76 2.80 3.56
N THR A 52 10.72 2.57 2.24
CA THR A 52 11.85 2.85 1.35
C THR A 52 11.60 3.98 0.37
N GLY A 53 10.33 4.30 0.11
CA GLY A 53 9.95 5.26 -0.93
C GLY A 53 9.98 4.66 -2.33
N GLU A 54 10.25 3.36 -2.48
CA GLU A 54 10.26 2.72 -3.79
C GLU A 54 8.87 2.60 -4.37
N LEU A 55 8.77 2.81 -5.67
CA LEU A 55 7.55 2.61 -6.42
C LEU A 55 7.41 1.14 -6.79
N ASP A 56 6.19 0.61 -6.72
CA ASP A 56 5.96 -0.80 -6.91
C ASP A 56 4.65 -1.06 -7.63
N TYR A 57 4.40 -2.31 -7.96
CA TYR A 57 3.21 -2.74 -8.67
C TYR A 57 2.63 -4.00 -8.04
N PHE A 58 1.31 -3.99 -7.82
CA PHE A 58 0.56 -5.14 -7.34
C PHE A 58 -0.51 -5.50 -8.35
N ASN A 59 -0.69 -6.80 -8.59
CA ASN A 59 -1.80 -7.29 -9.42
C ASN A 59 -3.12 -7.07 -8.71
N ASP A 60 -4.18 -6.90 -9.48
CA ASP A 60 -5.52 -6.64 -8.95
C ASP A 60 -6.01 -7.74 -8.01
N ASP A 61 -5.62 -8.98 -8.27
CA ASP A 61 -6.05 -10.14 -7.47
C ASP A 61 -5.11 -10.48 -6.32
N THR A 62 -4.06 -9.70 -6.12
CA THR A 62 -3.14 -9.90 -4.99
C THR A 62 -3.87 -9.63 -3.68
N LYS A 63 -3.79 -10.58 -2.75
CA LYS A 63 -4.38 -10.41 -1.43
C LYS A 63 -3.45 -9.63 -0.52
N VAL A 64 -4.00 -8.58 0.08
CA VAL A 64 -3.28 -7.70 0.98
C VAL A 64 -4.15 -7.41 2.19
N TYR A 65 -3.55 -6.87 3.24
CA TYR A 65 -4.29 -6.46 4.42
C TYR A 65 -4.43 -4.95 4.44
N ALA A 66 -5.66 -4.45 4.32
CA ALA A 66 -5.92 -3.05 4.54
C ALA A 66 -5.60 -2.71 5.99
N VAL A 67 -4.82 -1.68 6.20
CA VAL A 67 -4.37 -1.30 7.54
C VAL A 67 -5.03 0.02 7.91
N ASP A 68 -5.70 0.02 9.06
CA ASP A 68 -6.22 1.24 9.65
C ASP A 68 -5.02 1.96 10.29
N ALA A 69 -4.47 2.91 9.57
CA ALA A 69 -3.26 3.60 10.00
C ALA A 69 -3.48 5.10 9.93
N THR A 70 -2.86 5.79 10.87
CA THR A 70 -2.85 7.24 10.89
C THR A 70 -1.43 7.73 10.66
N LEU A 71 -1.27 8.61 9.69
CA LEU A 71 0.02 9.25 9.42
C LEU A 71 0.08 10.56 10.18
N TYR A 72 1.07 10.69 11.03
CA TYR A 72 1.34 11.94 11.74
C TYR A 72 2.55 12.61 11.11
N ILE A 73 2.35 13.81 10.62
CA ILE A 73 3.45 14.63 10.11
C ILE A 73 3.76 15.66 11.18
N LYS A 74 4.95 15.56 11.73
CA LYS A 74 5.42 16.50 12.74
C LYS A 74 6.18 17.61 12.05
N GLU A 75 5.63 18.78 12.15
CA GLU A 75 6.27 20.00 11.63
C GLU A 75 7.18 20.63 12.68
#